data_0919fdec96990d21b28134fe93f64b8a
#
_entry.id   0919fdec96990d21b28134fe93f64b8a
#
_cell.length_a   1.000
_cell.length_b   1.000
_cell.length_c   1.000
_cell.angle_alpha   90.00
_cell.angle_beta   90.00
_cell.angle_gamma   90.00
#
_symmetry.space_group_name_H-M   'P 1'
#
loop_
_entity.id
_entity.type
_entity.pdbx_description
1 polymer ?
#
loop_
_entity_poly.entity_id
_entity_poly.type
_entity_poly.pdbx_seq_one_letter_code
_entity_poly.pdbx_strand_id
1 'polypeptide(L)'
;MNKTKILTATTLILLLITFSFLPKDKEFCVKNVKSPTEIQLDNDEILKFDDIQTFDANYSSKNKELATKLGITEDEAFIIGNLAKYWSQNLLSGRDVLVENGDLIYYKYSYQKKLENSAFGIRNNEPCRKSTFNKLLKSIRHTKYGIFANDKFYPISKEFAQGDFIVMRKSHYYKLFPKAFVKKTRRTQLTKFEKSIMYFKPFSNGNIKIIVSDLTTKLKPDRNCSSDICKEILTNINTSKSSIDMAIYGYSSTPAIEKAIKDAQNRGVKIRLIYDVNTKNQNIYPDTFKFVSLIANSKSDRGLKDSNATMHNKFYIFDNKIVITGSANLSHTDMSGFNSNNIIVINSADVAKIYKTEFEQMFNGNFHSAKIPTANNKANNMQIYFSPQDKSISNAVLPIIENAKDYIYIPIFVITENRVVEALINAKQRGVDVRLISDALNASSKYSKIRVLRTNGVPVKIENYAGKMHSKTMIVDDKYSIIGSMNFSKSGETKNDENTIVLENAEIAKYLKRFFLYQWDRIPDKWLTGYPRAEGWESVGSCSDGIDNDYDGSTDAKDSGCHSR
;
A
#
# COMPACT_ATOMS: atom_id res chain seq x y z
N MET A 1 35.06 52.84 -18.00
CA MET A 1 34.36 51.57 -17.71
C MET A 1 33.36 51.83 -16.61
N ASN A 2 32.08 51.64 -16.92
CA ASN A 2 30.94 52.21 -16.23
C ASN A 2 30.66 51.57 -14.84
N LYS A 3 30.59 52.43 -13.81
CA LYS A 3 30.16 52.09 -12.45
C LYS A 3 28.71 51.52 -12.38
N THR A 4 27.95 51.65 -13.44
CA THR A 4 26.55 51.19 -13.53
C THR A 4 26.38 49.67 -13.79
N LYS A 5 27.45 48.99 -14.29
CA LYS A 5 27.42 47.54 -14.52
C LYS A 5 27.76 46.69 -13.27
N ILE A 6 28.37 47.31 -12.25
CA ILE A 6 28.74 46.61 -11.01
C ILE A 6 27.53 46.60 -10.04
N LEU A 7 26.65 47.60 -10.10
CA LEU A 7 25.49 47.68 -9.21
C LEU A 7 24.38 46.67 -9.59
N THR A 8 24.26 46.31 -10.88
CA THR A 8 23.30 45.33 -11.36
C THR A 8 23.70 43.89 -11.05
N ALA A 9 24.99 43.59 -11.02
CA ALA A 9 25.46 42.25 -10.67
C ALA A 9 25.35 41.96 -9.17
N THR A 10 25.61 42.95 -8.32
CA THR A 10 25.49 42.81 -6.85
C THR A 10 24.05 42.74 -6.41
N THR A 11 23.12 43.45 -7.05
CA THR A 11 21.68 43.37 -6.75
C THR A 11 21.09 42.03 -7.21
N LEU A 12 21.55 41.47 -8.32
CA LEU A 12 21.13 40.15 -8.79
C LEU A 12 21.65 39.00 -7.93
N ILE A 13 22.89 39.14 -7.42
CA ILE A 13 23.48 38.15 -6.50
C ILE A 13 22.80 38.23 -5.12
N LEU A 14 22.46 39.42 -4.61
CA LEU A 14 21.67 39.56 -3.39
C LEU A 14 20.23 39.00 -3.56
N LEU A 15 19.61 39.18 -4.72
CA LEU A 15 18.28 38.57 -5.00
C LEU A 15 18.36 37.04 -5.12
N LEU A 16 19.45 36.47 -5.65
CA LEU A 16 19.69 35.03 -5.72
C LEU A 16 20.04 34.43 -4.36
N ILE A 17 20.69 35.17 -3.46
CA ILE A 17 21.03 34.73 -2.11
C ILE A 17 19.78 34.84 -1.18
N THR A 18 18.90 35.80 -1.40
CA THR A 18 17.65 35.90 -0.62
C THR A 18 16.60 34.86 -1.01
N PHE A 19 16.65 34.28 -2.24
CA PHE A 19 15.78 33.16 -2.62
C PHE A 19 16.26 31.81 -2.08
N SER A 20 17.49 31.69 -1.60
CA SER A 20 18.02 30.46 -1.01
C SER A 20 17.81 30.34 0.51
N PHE A 21 17.19 31.32 1.16
CA PHE A 21 16.88 31.35 2.59
C PHE A 21 15.39 31.56 2.91
N LEU A 22 14.49 31.17 2.01
CA LEU A 22 13.14 30.88 2.47
C LEU A 22 13.24 29.63 3.36
N PRO A 23 12.75 29.66 4.61
CA PRO A 23 12.71 28.46 5.43
C PRO A 23 11.98 27.41 4.62
N LYS A 24 12.61 26.26 4.39
CA LYS A 24 11.91 25.09 3.87
C LYS A 24 10.76 24.85 4.82
N ASP A 25 9.52 24.91 4.31
CA ASP A 25 8.34 24.56 5.08
C ASP A 25 8.63 23.23 5.77
N LYS A 26 8.56 23.23 7.10
CA LYS A 26 8.97 22.08 7.88
C LYS A 26 7.86 21.03 7.75
N GLU A 27 8.17 19.91 7.09
CA GLU A 27 7.26 18.79 6.99
C GLU A 27 7.25 18.02 8.32
N PHE A 28 6.06 17.69 8.81
CA PHE A 28 5.84 16.87 9.99
C PHE A 28 5.01 15.67 9.61
N CYS A 29 5.08 14.58 10.40
CA CYS A 29 4.15 13.47 10.29
C CYS A 29 3.10 13.55 11.41
N VAL A 30 1.83 13.32 11.09
CA VAL A 30 0.79 13.23 12.10
C VAL A 30 0.94 11.93 12.88
N LYS A 31 1.43 12.03 14.13
CA LYS A 31 1.64 10.91 15.03
C LYS A 31 0.33 10.37 15.60
N ASN A 32 -0.54 11.27 16.03
CA ASN A 32 -1.83 10.88 16.62
C ASN A 32 -2.88 11.99 16.44
N VAL A 33 -4.12 11.59 16.25
CA VAL A 33 -5.29 12.48 16.26
C VAL A 33 -6.00 12.29 17.60
N LYS A 34 -5.70 13.17 18.57
CA LYS A 34 -6.32 13.14 19.91
C LYS A 34 -7.81 13.47 19.82
N SER A 35 -8.12 14.52 19.09
CA SER A 35 -9.48 14.94 18.72
C SER A 35 -9.46 15.59 17.34
N PRO A 36 -10.61 15.92 16.72
CA PRO A 36 -10.63 16.65 15.46
C PRO A 36 -9.96 18.02 15.52
N THR A 37 -9.81 18.61 16.70
CA THR A 37 -9.18 19.92 16.94
C THR A 37 -7.85 19.84 17.68
N GLU A 38 -7.34 18.64 17.96
CA GLU A 38 -6.05 18.41 18.61
C GLU A 38 -5.26 17.32 17.90
N ILE A 39 -4.22 17.73 17.19
CA ILE A 39 -3.41 16.85 16.35
C ILE A 39 -1.99 16.81 16.91
N GLN A 40 -1.48 15.63 17.22
CA GLN A 40 -0.10 15.44 17.67
C GLN A 40 0.80 15.11 16.49
N LEU A 41 1.89 15.86 16.35
CA LEU A 41 2.91 15.68 15.34
C LEU A 41 4.02 14.74 15.83
N ASP A 42 4.89 14.31 14.93
CA ASP A 42 6.00 13.38 15.22
C ASP A 42 7.11 14.00 16.08
N ASN A 43 7.19 15.33 16.17
CA ASN A 43 8.03 16.07 17.10
C ASN A 43 7.40 16.23 18.50
N ASP A 44 6.30 15.53 18.77
CA ASP A 44 5.47 15.60 19.98
C ASP A 44 4.72 16.93 20.21
N GLU A 45 4.82 17.88 19.30
CA GLU A 45 4.02 19.10 19.32
C GLU A 45 2.53 18.78 19.12
N ILE A 46 1.66 19.49 19.83
CA ILE A 46 0.21 19.38 19.71
C ILE A 46 -0.31 20.64 19.04
N LEU A 47 -0.75 20.49 17.80
CA LEU A 47 -1.45 21.55 17.09
C LEU A 47 -2.92 21.60 17.54
N LYS A 48 -3.39 22.78 17.95
CA LYS A 48 -4.76 23.01 18.38
C LYS A 48 -5.44 24.01 17.46
N PHE A 49 -6.70 23.74 17.15
CA PHE A 49 -7.56 24.62 16.34
C PHE A 49 -8.61 25.27 17.24
N ASP A 50 -8.21 26.34 17.94
CA ASP A 50 -9.03 26.98 18.98
C ASP A 50 -10.27 27.69 18.42
N ASP A 51 -10.22 28.10 17.16
CA ASP A 51 -11.34 28.79 16.47
C ASP A 51 -12.49 27.86 16.06
N ILE A 52 -12.27 26.54 16.07
CA ILE A 52 -13.26 25.56 15.68
C ILE A 52 -13.48 24.58 16.82
N GLN A 53 -14.71 24.43 17.21
CA GLN A 53 -15.13 23.42 18.17
C GLN A 53 -15.66 22.18 17.45
N THR A 54 -15.51 21.05 18.10
CA THR A 54 -16.16 19.79 17.72
C THR A 54 -16.69 19.13 18.98
N PHE A 55 -17.63 18.20 18.85
CA PHE A 55 -17.99 17.35 19.97
C PHE A 55 -16.83 16.40 20.30
N ASP A 56 -16.66 16.11 21.58
CA ASP A 56 -15.72 15.11 22.05
C ASP A 56 -16.24 13.69 21.78
N ALA A 57 -15.33 12.74 21.59
CA ALA A 57 -15.66 11.34 21.37
C ALA A 57 -15.99 10.58 22.68
N ASN A 58 -16.35 11.29 23.72
CA ASN A 58 -16.78 10.76 25.04
C ASN A 58 -17.90 11.63 25.59
N TYR A 59 -18.58 11.17 26.64
CA TYR A 59 -19.51 12.00 27.38
C TYR A 59 -18.73 13.02 28.23
N SER A 60 -18.90 14.30 27.94
CA SER A 60 -18.20 15.39 28.60
C SER A 60 -19.15 16.55 28.94
N SER A 61 -18.75 17.37 29.91
CA SER A 61 -19.48 18.60 30.23
C SER A 61 -19.55 19.55 29.02
N LYS A 62 -18.49 19.59 28.22
CA LYS A 62 -18.43 20.35 26.97
C LYS A 62 -19.48 19.87 25.99
N ASN A 63 -19.60 18.53 25.79
CA ASN A 63 -20.63 17.97 24.93
C ASN A 63 -22.04 18.32 25.40
N LYS A 64 -22.28 18.25 26.71
CA LYS A 64 -23.58 18.58 27.31
C LYS A 64 -23.95 20.04 27.07
N GLU A 65 -23.01 20.96 27.34
CA GLU A 65 -23.21 22.39 27.12
C GLU A 65 -23.49 22.72 25.66
N LEU A 66 -22.66 22.20 24.77
CA LEU A 66 -22.76 22.45 23.33
C LEU A 66 -24.02 21.80 22.73
N ALA A 67 -24.40 20.62 23.18
CA ALA A 67 -25.64 19.96 22.79
C ALA A 67 -26.86 20.77 23.15
N THR A 68 -26.89 21.32 24.39
CA THR A 68 -27.98 22.20 24.86
C THR A 68 -28.10 23.43 23.96
N LYS A 69 -26.99 24.09 23.62
CA LYS A 69 -26.97 25.26 22.72
C LYS A 69 -27.47 24.95 21.32
N LEU A 70 -27.20 23.73 20.83
CA LEU A 70 -27.59 23.30 19.48
C LEU A 70 -28.95 22.59 19.43
N GLY A 71 -29.64 22.42 20.55
CA GLY A 71 -30.94 21.75 20.61
C GLY A 71 -30.91 20.27 20.22
N ILE A 72 -29.82 19.58 20.58
CA ILE A 72 -29.63 18.15 20.36
C ILE A 72 -29.42 17.42 21.68
N THR A 73 -29.56 16.09 21.68
CA THR A 73 -29.34 15.29 22.88
C THR A 73 -27.84 15.06 23.12
N GLU A 74 -27.48 14.72 24.34
CA GLU A 74 -26.09 14.38 24.71
C GLU A 74 -25.61 13.13 23.96
N ASP A 75 -26.51 12.18 23.71
CA ASP A 75 -26.24 10.99 22.89
C ASP A 75 -25.93 11.33 21.44
N GLU A 76 -26.69 12.25 20.85
CA GLU A 76 -26.43 12.74 19.49
C GLU A 76 -25.06 13.45 19.42
N ALA A 77 -24.74 14.23 20.42
CA ALA A 77 -23.43 14.90 20.54
C ALA A 77 -22.29 13.89 20.64
N PHE A 78 -22.43 12.86 21.47
CA PHE A 78 -21.47 11.76 21.59
C PHE A 78 -21.25 11.02 20.25
N ILE A 79 -22.33 10.70 19.54
CA ILE A 79 -22.25 10.06 18.21
C ILE A 79 -21.49 10.96 17.24
N ILE A 80 -21.82 12.24 17.17
CA ILE A 80 -21.18 13.20 16.27
C ILE A 80 -19.69 13.33 16.59
N GLY A 81 -19.32 13.38 17.89
CA GLY A 81 -17.94 13.44 18.34
C GLY A 81 -17.10 12.23 17.92
N ASN A 82 -17.65 11.03 18.08
CA ASN A 82 -16.99 9.80 17.63
C ASN A 82 -16.82 9.76 16.11
N LEU A 83 -17.83 10.16 15.36
CA LEU A 83 -17.74 10.25 13.91
C LEU A 83 -16.71 11.29 13.46
N ALA A 84 -16.64 12.43 14.13
CA ALA A 84 -15.68 13.47 13.84
C ALA A 84 -14.24 12.99 14.10
N LYS A 85 -13.99 12.35 15.23
CA LYS A 85 -12.69 11.77 15.56
C LYS A 85 -12.28 10.72 14.53
N TYR A 86 -13.16 9.78 14.20
CA TYR A 86 -12.90 8.76 13.20
C TYR A 86 -12.59 9.36 11.83
N TRP A 87 -13.37 10.35 11.39
CA TRP A 87 -13.14 11.06 10.14
C TRP A 87 -11.77 11.73 10.12
N SER A 88 -11.39 12.42 11.20
CA SER A 88 -10.10 13.09 11.32
C SER A 88 -8.92 12.11 11.35
N GLN A 89 -9.07 10.99 12.04
CA GLN A 89 -8.08 9.91 12.06
C GLN A 89 -7.85 9.33 10.65
N ASN A 90 -8.91 9.01 9.93
CA ASN A 90 -8.80 8.51 8.57
C ASN A 90 -8.18 9.53 7.59
N LEU A 91 -8.37 10.82 7.88
CA LEU A 91 -7.85 11.89 7.05
C LEU A 91 -6.37 12.19 7.30
N LEU A 92 -5.91 12.09 8.55
CA LEU A 92 -4.63 12.64 8.96
C LEU A 92 -3.62 11.63 9.51
N SER A 93 -4.06 10.54 10.17
CA SER A 93 -3.12 9.64 10.85
C SER A 93 -2.04 9.10 9.94
N GLY A 94 -0.79 9.28 10.36
CA GLY A 94 0.39 8.83 9.63
C GLY A 94 0.71 9.61 8.38
N ARG A 95 0.09 10.77 8.14
CA ARG A 95 0.36 11.62 6.97
C ARG A 95 1.44 12.64 7.25
N ASP A 96 2.20 12.95 6.20
CA ASP A 96 3.06 14.11 6.18
C ASP A 96 2.21 15.37 5.92
N VAL A 97 2.51 16.40 6.68
CA VAL A 97 1.77 17.66 6.71
C VAL A 97 2.72 18.83 6.83
N LEU A 98 2.33 19.97 6.29
CA LEU A 98 2.96 21.26 6.57
C LEU A 98 2.13 21.98 7.62
N VAL A 99 2.78 22.74 8.48
CA VAL A 99 2.12 23.65 9.42
C VAL A 99 2.32 25.07 8.94
N GLU A 100 1.25 25.72 8.48
CA GLU A 100 1.26 27.07 7.95
C GLU A 100 0.25 27.93 8.72
N ASN A 101 0.72 29.02 9.33
CA ASN A 101 -0.13 29.96 10.08
C ASN A 101 -1.08 29.30 11.10
N GLY A 102 -0.63 28.26 11.78
CA GLY A 102 -1.44 27.51 12.76
C GLY A 102 -2.45 26.52 12.14
N ASP A 103 -2.51 26.40 10.83
CA ASP A 103 -3.28 25.38 10.13
C ASP A 103 -2.40 24.22 9.69
N LEU A 104 -3.01 23.08 9.44
CA LEU A 104 -2.38 21.86 8.98
C LEU A 104 -2.70 21.65 7.51
N ILE A 105 -1.67 21.69 6.68
CA ILE A 105 -1.78 21.56 5.23
C ILE A 105 -1.35 20.15 4.84
N TYR A 106 -2.26 19.36 4.25
CA TYR A 106 -1.95 18.05 3.69
C TYR A 106 -2.40 17.99 2.22
N TYR A 107 -1.55 17.51 1.34
CA TYR A 107 -1.80 17.52 -0.10
C TYR A 107 -2.30 18.87 -0.66
N LYS A 108 -1.76 20.00 -0.17
CA LYS A 108 -2.18 21.36 -0.51
C LYS A 108 -3.61 21.75 -0.05
N TYR A 109 -4.20 21.00 0.87
CA TYR A 109 -5.51 21.31 1.45
C TYR A 109 -5.37 21.71 2.92
N SER A 110 -5.97 22.81 3.29
CA SER A 110 -6.18 23.23 4.67
C SER A 110 -7.08 22.24 5.40
N TYR A 111 -6.59 21.67 6.48
CA TYR A 111 -7.38 20.78 7.33
C TYR A 111 -8.47 21.56 8.06
N GLN A 112 -8.14 22.74 8.59
CA GLN A 112 -9.10 23.62 9.26
C GLN A 112 -10.28 23.94 8.34
N LYS A 113 -10.01 24.32 7.10
CA LYS A 113 -11.05 24.60 6.10
C LYS A 113 -11.87 23.37 5.73
N LYS A 114 -11.28 22.17 5.77
CA LYS A 114 -12.03 20.93 5.59
C LYS A 114 -12.93 20.63 6.78
N LEU A 115 -12.45 20.87 8.00
CA LEU A 115 -13.25 20.71 9.20
C LEU A 115 -14.45 21.69 9.19
N GLU A 116 -14.23 22.95 8.83
CA GLU A 116 -15.31 23.95 8.63
C GLU A 116 -16.36 23.51 7.61
N ASN A 117 -15.93 22.91 6.52
CA ASN A 117 -16.81 22.45 5.45
C ASN A 117 -17.44 21.07 5.73
N SER A 118 -17.09 20.42 6.83
CA SER A 118 -17.66 19.14 7.27
C SER A 118 -18.98 19.33 8.05
N ALA A 119 -19.55 18.20 8.45
CA ALA A 119 -20.69 18.19 9.40
C ALA A 119 -20.24 18.36 10.87
N PHE A 120 -18.94 18.47 11.14
CA PHE A 120 -18.38 18.34 12.47
C PHE A 120 -17.88 19.66 13.05
N GLY A 121 -17.53 20.63 12.21
CA GLY A 121 -17.03 21.93 12.64
C GLY A 121 -18.15 22.82 13.23
N ILE A 122 -17.88 23.40 14.38
CA ILE A 122 -18.78 24.31 15.11
C ILE A 122 -18.00 25.59 15.44
N ARG A 123 -18.58 26.75 15.14
CA ARG A 123 -18.00 28.06 15.46
C ARG A 123 -19.08 28.96 16.07
N ASN A 124 -18.75 29.65 17.14
CA ASN A 124 -19.70 30.52 17.85
C ASN A 124 -21.01 29.81 18.25
N ASN A 125 -20.91 28.55 18.67
CA ASN A 125 -22.04 27.67 19.01
C ASN A 125 -23.02 27.38 17.87
N GLU A 126 -22.60 27.58 16.62
CA GLU A 126 -23.38 27.21 15.43
C GLU A 126 -22.56 26.26 14.53
N PRO A 127 -23.21 25.28 13.86
CA PRO A 127 -22.51 24.45 12.89
C PRO A 127 -21.99 25.29 11.72
N CYS A 128 -20.70 25.19 11.41
CA CYS A 128 -20.08 25.88 10.26
C CYS A 128 -20.79 25.58 8.93
N ARG A 129 -21.38 24.39 8.81
CA ARG A 129 -22.20 23.95 7.68
C ARG A 129 -23.55 23.40 8.14
N LYS A 130 -24.46 24.31 8.51
CA LYS A 130 -25.80 23.99 9.06
C LYS A 130 -26.59 22.96 8.24
N SER A 131 -26.58 23.06 6.90
CA SER A 131 -27.26 22.08 6.04
C SER A 131 -26.65 20.67 6.11
N THR A 132 -25.33 20.57 6.22
CA THR A 132 -24.60 19.29 6.33
C THR A 132 -24.78 18.69 7.72
N PHE A 133 -24.71 19.50 8.76
CA PHE A 133 -24.98 19.11 10.12
C PHE A 133 -26.41 18.57 10.30
N ASN A 134 -27.43 19.30 9.79
CA ASN A 134 -28.82 18.87 9.86
C ASN A 134 -29.08 17.57 9.11
N LYS A 135 -28.37 17.32 7.98
CA LYS A 135 -28.44 16.03 7.28
C LYS A 135 -27.85 14.91 8.11
N LEU A 136 -26.71 15.14 8.77
CA LEU A 136 -26.11 14.19 9.69
C LEU A 136 -27.06 13.88 10.85
N LEU A 137 -27.57 14.92 11.52
CA LEU A 137 -28.49 14.79 12.64
C LEU A 137 -29.78 14.02 12.26
N LYS A 138 -30.37 14.35 11.10
CA LYS A 138 -31.52 13.63 10.56
C LYS A 138 -31.18 12.14 10.33
N SER A 139 -29.97 11.83 9.87
CA SER A 139 -29.54 10.45 9.68
C SER A 139 -29.38 9.72 11.01
N ILE A 140 -28.83 10.35 12.02
CA ILE A 140 -28.71 9.81 13.38
C ILE A 140 -30.08 9.50 13.96
N ARG A 141 -31.04 10.44 13.88
CA ARG A 141 -32.41 10.29 14.40
C ARG A 141 -33.22 9.25 13.64
N HIS A 142 -33.01 9.08 12.33
CA HIS A 142 -33.76 8.11 11.51
C HIS A 142 -33.36 6.65 11.78
N THR A 143 -32.18 6.43 12.34
CA THR A 143 -31.69 5.06 12.57
C THR A 143 -32.26 4.42 13.82
N LYS A 144 -33.05 5.14 14.65
CA LYS A 144 -33.65 4.73 15.93
C LYS A 144 -32.73 3.96 16.89
N TYR A 145 -31.61 3.42 16.40
CA TYR A 145 -30.75 2.45 17.06
C TYR A 145 -29.26 2.65 16.74
N GLY A 146 -28.84 3.88 16.48
CA GLY A 146 -27.44 4.15 16.18
C GLY A 146 -27.06 3.80 14.74
N ILE A 147 -25.86 4.20 14.35
CA ILE A 147 -25.35 4.25 12.98
C ILE A 147 -24.72 2.92 12.60
N PHE A 148 -24.80 1.90 13.41
CA PHE A 148 -23.90 0.76 13.42
C PHE A 148 -24.56 -0.51 12.92
N ALA A 149 -23.78 -1.20 12.15
CA ALA A 149 -24.17 -2.40 11.49
C ALA A 149 -23.40 -3.61 11.97
N ASN A 150 -23.95 -4.33 12.59
CA ASN A 150 -24.28 -5.75 12.62
C ASN A 150 -25.68 -5.73 13.15
N ASP A 151 -26.53 -6.70 12.90
CA ASP A 151 -27.87 -6.75 13.46
C ASP A 151 -27.89 -6.60 14.99
N LYS A 152 -26.77 -6.26 15.59
CA LYS A 152 -26.57 -5.85 16.96
C LYS A 152 -26.59 -4.34 17.05
N PHE A 153 -27.64 -3.87 17.64
CA PHE A 153 -27.74 -2.61 18.30
C PHE A 153 -26.54 -2.45 19.26
N TYR A 154 -25.71 -1.45 19.00
CA TYR A 154 -24.81 -0.94 20.01
C TYR A 154 -25.52 0.26 20.62
N PRO A 155 -26.10 0.11 21.82
CA PRO A 155 -26.57 1.26 22.54
C PRO A 155 -25.40 2.21 22.63
N ILE A 156 -25.68 3.50 22.48
CA ILE A 156 -24.73 4.56 22.76
C ILE A 156 -24.36 4.35 24.22
N SER A 157 -23.29 3.65 24.49
CA SER A 157 -22.88 3.30 25.85
C SER A 157 -21.52 3.90 26.13
N LYS A 158 -21.25 4.17 27.41
CA LYS A 158 -19.93 4.64 27.88
C LYS A 158 -18.77 3.70 27.45
N GLU A 159 -19.05 2.45 27.13
CA GLU A 159 -18.09 1.46 26.62
C GLU A 159 -17.58 1.81 25.23
N PHE A 160 -18.36 2.51 24.41
CA PHE A 160 -17.89 3.09 23.13
C PHE A 160 -16.90 4.22 23.29
N ALA A 161 -16.88 4.87 24.43
CA ALA A 161 -15.93 5.95 24.71
C ALA A 161 -14.46 5.49 24.82
N GLN A 162 -14.20 4.18 24.81
CA GLN A 162 -12.86 3.61 24.91
C GLN A 162 -12.18 3.34 23.56
N GLY A 163 -12.75 3.82 22.47
CA GLY A 163 -12.04 3.86 21.17
C GLY A 163 -12.37 2.71 20.21
N ASP A 164 -13.38 1.92 20.51
CA ASP A 164 -13.78 0.83 19.63
C ASP A 164 -14.50 1.32 18.38
N PHE A 165 -14.14 0.73 17.26
CA PHE A 165 -14.54 1.15 15.92
C PHE A 165 -16.05 1.03 15.69
N ILE A 166 -16.58 2.10 15.18
CA ILE A 166 -17.93 2.17 14.64
C ILE A 166 -17.99 1.45 13.29
N VAL A 167 -18.44 0.21 13.26
CA VAL A 167 -18.75 -0.50 12.01
C VAL A 167 -20.10 -0.02 11.49
N MET A 168 -20.07 0.79 10.44
CA MET A 168 -21.31 1.31 9.84
C MET A 168 -21.83 0.40 8.72
N ARG A 169 -23.16 0.23 8.62
CA ARG A 169 -23.78 -0.34 7.41
C ARG A 169 -23.53 0.58 6.22
N LYS A 170 -23.27 -0.02 5.05
CA LYS A 170 -23.05 0.66 3.77
C LYS A 170 -24.06 1.78 3.52
N SER A 171 -25.34 1.51 3.78
CA SER A 171 -26.44 2.48 3.61
C SER A 171 -26.37 3.67 4.57
N HIS A 172 -25.79 3.50 5.76
CA HIS A 172 -25.66 4.54 6.76
C HIS A 172 -24.39 5.34 6.60
N TYR A 173 -23.27 4.71 6.25
CA TYR A 173 -22.03 5.40 5.92
C TYR A 173 -22.24 6.47 4.85
N TYR A 174 -22.93 6.15 3.75
CA TYR A 174 -23.24 7.12 2.69
C TYR A 174 -24.26 8.19 3.08
N LYS A 175 -25.08 7.96 4.09
CA LYS A 175 -25.98 8.98 4.63
C LYS A 175 -25.29 9.94 5.56
N LEU A 176 -24.31 9.46 6.34
CA LEU A 176 -23.57 10.24 7.33
C LEU A 176 -22.44 11.07 6.72
N PHE A 177 -21.80 10.54 5.68
CA PHE A 177 -20.81 11.24 4.87
C PHE A 177 -21.50 11.70 3.57
N PRO A 178 -22.22 12.84 3.59
CA PRO A 178 -22.99 13.26 2.43
C PRO A 178 -22.08 13.50 1.24
N LYS A 179 -22.63 13.27 0.06
CA LYS A 179 -22.05 13.40 -1.30
C LYS A 179 -21.17 14.64 -1.57
N ALA A 180 -21.04 15.56 -0.63
CA ALA A 180 -20.08 16.67 -0.70
C ALA A 180 -18.62 16.18 -0.81
N PHE A 181 -18.32 14.95 -0.33
CA PHE A 181 -17.02 14.30 -0.47
C PHE A 181 -16.95 13.31 -1.65
N VAL A 182 -18.11 12.87 -2.13
CA VAL A 182 -18.23 12.04 -3.34
C VAL A 182 -18.94 12.89 -4.39
N LYS A 183 -18.22 13.82 -5.02
CA LYS A 183 -18.73 14.34 -6.30
C LYS A 183 -18.90 13.12 -7.21
N LYS A 184 -20.15 12.85 -7.67
CA LYS A 184 -20.39 12.07 -8.87
C LYS A 184 -19.67 12.79 -10.00
N THR A 185 -18.40 12.50 -10.19
CA THR A 185 -17.67 12.93 -11.37
C THR A 185 -18.25 12.12 -12.52
N ARG A 186 -18.96 12.77 -13.42
CA ARG A 186 -19.10 12.27 -14.78
C ARG A 186 -17.69 12.00 -15.27
N ARG A 187 -17.41 10.80 -15.71
CA ARG A 187 -16.11 10.17 -16.02
C ARG A 187 -15.32 10.84 -17.17
N THR A 188 -15.54 12.10 -17.51
CA THR A 188 -14.90 12.72 -18.66
C THR A 188 -13.82 13.75 -18.34
N GLN A 189 -13.58 14.07 -17.07
CA GLN A 189 -12.48 14.95 -16.69
C GLN A 189 -11.87 14.45 -15.37
N LEU A 190 -10.61 14.05 -15.41
CA LEU A 190 -9.77 13.88 -14.24
C LEU A 190 -9.83 15.15 -13.40
N THR A 191 -10.13 15.04 -12.11
CA THR A 191 -10.12 16.17 -11.20
C THR A 191 -8.73 16.79 -11.11
N LYS A 192 -8.61 18.05 -10.68
CA LYS A 192 -7.29 18.66 -10.42
C LYS A 192 -6.42 17.80 -9.46
N PHE A 193 -7.05 17.04 -8.57
CA PHE A 193 -6.41 16.14 -7.64
C PHE A 193 -5.89 14.87 -8.34
N GLU A 194 -6.64 14.28 -9.26
CA GLU A 194 -6.21 13.16 -10.09
C GLU A 194 -5.06 13.56 -11.03
N LYS A 195 -4.94 14.85 -11.35
CA LYS A 195 -3.80 15.39 -12.13
C LYS A 195 -2.54 15.62 -11.30
N SER A 196 -2.61 15.67 -9.98
CA SER A 196 -1.45 15.74 -9.09
C SER A 196 -0.96 14.33 -8.74
N ILE A 197 -0.57 13.55 -9.75
CA ILE A 197 0.08 12.26 -9.55
C ILE A 197 1.41 12.52 -8.86
N MET A 198 1.53 12.03 -7.62
CA MET A 198 2.80 12.04 -6.92
C MET A 198 3.71 10.94 -7.51
N TYR A 199 4.84 11.33 -8.04
CA TYR A 199 5.85 10.38 -8.44
C TYR A 199 6.70 10.00 -7.22
N PHE A 200 6.59 8.75 -6.79
CA PHE A 200 7.44 8.19 -5.73
C PHE A 200 8.78 7.81 -6.32
N LYS A 201 9.76 8.71 -6.19
CA LYS A 201 11.15 8.44 -6.59
C LYS A 201 11.71 7.25 -5.81
N PRO A 202 12.60 6.45 -6.42
CA PRO A 202 13.34 5.45 -5.69
C PRO A 202 13.99 6.06 -4.43
N PHE A 203 13.79 5.41 -3.29
CA PHE A 203 14.30 5.87 -2.00
C PHE A 203 15.53 5.06 -1.60
N SER A 204 16.64 5.72 -1.29
CA SER A 204 17.88 5.09 -0.88
C SER A 204 18.23 5.44 0.57
N ASN A 205 18.62 4.43 1.34
CA ASN A 205 19.14 4.57 2.69
C ASN A 205 20.35 3.62 2.85
N GLY A 206 21.55 4.20 2.88
CA GLY A 206 22.80 3.42 2.90
C GLY A 206 22.93 2.53 1.68
N ASN A 207 23.08 1.24 1.91
CA ASN A 207 23.22 0.21 0.88
C ASN A 207 21.89 -0.40 0.40
N ILE A 208 20.76 0.18 0.81
CA ILE A 208 19.43 -0.29 0.46
C ILE A 208 18.74 0.75 -0.43
N LYS A 209 18.04 0.30 -1.47
CA LYS A 209 17.16 1.13 -2.29
C LYS A 209 15.78 0.45 -2.38
N ILE A 210 14.72 1.21 -2.15
CA ILE A 210 13.33 0.79 -2.33
C ILE A 210 12.79 1.46 -3.58
N ILE A 211 12.13 0.68 -4.43
CA ILE A 211 11.45 1.15 -5.64
C ILE A 211 10.02 0.63 -5.63
N VAL A 212 9.07 1.50 -5.87
CA VAL A 212 7.64 1.17 -5.92
C VAL A 212 7.07 1.47 -7.30
N SER A 213 6.05 0.74 -7.71
CA SER A 213 5.20 1.08 -8.85
C SER A 213 3.76 1.30 -8.41
N ASP A 214 3.12 2.30 -8.99
CA ASP A 214 1.80 2.77 -8.60
C ASP A 214 0.77 2.45 -9.70
N LEU A 215 -0.17 1.56 -9.38
CA LEU A 215 -1.26 1.14 -10.28
C LEU A 215 -2.17 2.31 -10.72
N THR A 216 -2.14 3.43 -9.99
CA THR A 216 -3.00 4.58 -10.30
C THR A 216 -2.45 5.47 -11.42
N THR A 217 -1.21 5.24 -11.86
CA THR A 217 -0.51 6.10 -12.82
C THR A 217 -0.54 5.58 -14.24
N LYS A 218 -0.73 4.28 -14.44
CA LYS A 218 -0.66 3.64 -15.74
C LYS A 218 -1.89 2.77 -15.98
N LEU A 219 -2.65 3.11 -17.00
CA LEU A 219 -3.92 2.46 -17.33
C LEU A 219 -3.80 1.36 -18.39
N LYS A 220 -2.63 1.22 -19.01
CA LYS A 220 -2.35 0.21 -20.02
C LYS A 220 -0.90 -0.24 -19.94
N PRO A 221 -0.62 -1.55 -19.91
CA PRO A 221 0.76 -2.04 -19.88
C PRO A 221 1.44 -1.85 -21.23
N ASP A 222 2.78 -1.84 -21.21
CA ASP A 222 3.61 -1.88 -22.41
C ASP A 222 4.81 -2.82 -22.22
N ARG A 223 5.61 -2.99 -23.27
CA ARG A 223 6.81 -3.86 -23.25
C ARG A 223 8.12 -3.06 -23.27
N ASN A 224 8.06 -1.77 -22.94
CA ASN A 224 9.17 -0.83 -23.14
C ASN A 224 10.11 -0.68 -21.92
N CYS A 225 9.94 -1.50 -20.86
CA CYS A 225 10.75 -1.37 -19.64
C CYS A 225 10.70 0.07 -19.07
N SER A 226 9.50 0.63 -18.98
CA SER A 226 9.31 2.06 -18.68
C SER A 226 9.34 2.39 -17.19
N SER A 227 9.07 1.41 -16.31
CA SER A 227 9.08 1.61 -14.86
C SER A 227 10.49 1.72 -14.28
N ASP A 228 10.60 2.35 -13.10
CA ASP A 228 11.86 2.40 -12.38
C ASP A 228 12.30 1.01 -11.88
N ILE A 229 11.36 0.10 -11.61
CA ILE A 229 11.65 -1.32 -11.30
C ILE A 229 12.38 -1.98 -12.47
N CYS A 230 11.85 -1.86 -13.68
CA CYS A 230 12.50 -2.46 -14.86
C CYS A 230 13.85 -1.81 -15.16
N LYS A 231 13.94 -0.49 -15.10
CA LYS A 231 15.19 0.26 -15.30
C LYS A 231 16.28 -0.15 -14.32
N GLU A 232 15.91 -0.39 -13.05
CA GLU A 232 16.87 -0.86 -12.04
C GLU A 232 17.39 -2.26 -12.36
N ILE A 233 16.51 -3.20 -12.70
CA ILE A 233 16.91 -4.56 -13.11
C ILE A 233 17.80 -4.48 -14.37
N LEU A 234 17.39 -3.70 -15.37
CA LEU A 234 18.13 -3.51 -16.61
C LEU A 234 19.52 -2.92 -16.36
N THR A 235 19.62 -1.93 -15.48
CA THR A 235 20.91 -1.32 -15.10
C THR A 235 21.85 -2.36 -14.49
N ASN A 236 21.35 -3.19 -13.56
CA ASN A 236 22.19 -4.21 -12.91
C ASN A 236 22.61 -5.32 -13.89
N ILE A 237 21.75 -5.73 -14.83
CA ILE A 237 22.13 -6.65 -15.91
C ILE A 237 23.25 -6.03 -16.77
N ASN A 238 23.09 -4.78 -17.19
CA ASN A 238 24.06 -4.10 -18.06
C ASN A 238 25.42 -3.85 -17.39
N THR A 239 25.45 -3.65 -16.07
CA THR A 239 26.68 -3.34 -15.32
C THR A 239 27.36 -4.57 -14.73
N SER A 240 26.71 -5.74 -14.73
CA SER A 240 27.30 -7.00 -14.24
C SER A 240 28.53 -7.39 -15.02
N LYS A 241 29.55 -7.86 -14.27
CA LYS A 241 30.89 -8.19 -14.79
C LYS A 241 31.21 -9.70 -14.75
N SER A 242 30.62 -10.43 -13.81
CA SER A 242 31.00 -11.83 -13.55
C SER A 242 29.83 -12.81 -13.59
N SER A 243 28.72 -12.50 -12.90
CA SER A 243 27.62 -13.46 -12.76
C SER A 243 26.27 -12.79 -12.53
N ILE A 244 25.23 -13.45 -13.02
CA ILE A 244 23.83 -13.15 -12.75
C ILE A 244 23.09 -14.45 -12.42
N ASP A 245 22.56 -14.58 -11.21
CA ASP A 245 21.66 -15.66 -10.84
C ASP A 245 20.25 -15.11 -10.69
N MET A 246 19.29 -15.70 -11.36
CA MET A 246 17.89 -15.28 -11.38
C MET A 246 16.97 -16.41 -10.93
N ALA A 247 16.12 -16.16 -9.95
CA ALA A 247 14.97 -17.01 -9.63
C ALA A 247 13.69 -16.21 -9.90
N ILE A 248 12.94 -16.60 -10.93
CA ILE A 248 11.74 -15.90 -11.38
C ILE A 248 10.56 -16.85 -11.49
N TYR A 249 9.37 -16.39 -11.14
CA TYR A 249 8.14 -17.16 -11.33
C TYR A 249 7.87 -17.46 -12.81
N GLY A 250 8.13 -16.50 -13.69
CA GLY A 250 8.02 -16.62 -15.13
C GLY A 250 8.34 -15.31 -15.82
N TYR A 251 8.28 -15.33 -17.15
CA TYR A 251 8.68 -14.23 -18.01
C TYR A 251 7.60 -13.90 -19.04
N SER A 252 7.33 -12.62 -19.20
CA SER A 252 6.56 -12.09 -20.31
C SER A 252 7.38 -11.05 -21.08
N SER A 253 7.45 -11.19 -22.39
CA SER A 253 8.43 -10.54 -23.27
C SER A 253 8.59 -9.04 -23.00
N THR A 254 9.83 -8.68 -22.71
CA THR A 254 10.32 -7.32 -22.53
C THR A 254 11.64 -7.20 -23.31
N PRO A 255 11.62 -6.72 -24.57
CA PRO A 255 12.75 -6.79 -25.49
C PRO A 255 14.06 -6.19 -24.95
N ALA A 256 13.96 -5.14 -24.13
CA ALA A 256 15.13 -4.53 -23.51
C ALA A 256 15.87 -5.49 -22.56
N ILE A 257 15.14 -6.33 -21.81
CA ILE A 257 15.72 -7.34 -20.92
C ILE A 257 16.34 -8.47 -21.75
N GLU A 258 15.66 -8.96 -22.80
CA GLU A 258 16.21 -9.99 -23.70
C GLU A 258 17.54 -9.54 -24.31
N LYS A 259 17.59 -8.28 -24.79
CA LYS A 259 18.82 -7.69 -25.33
C LYS A 259 19.92 -7.60 -24.26
N ALA A 260 19.60 -7.11 -23.08
CA ALA A 260 20.59 -6.94 -22.00
C ALA A 260 21.19 -8.28 -21.54
N ILE A 261 20.39 -9.36 -21.50
CA ILE A 261 20.86 -10.73 -21.20
C ILE A 261 21.88 -11.18 -22.27
N LYS A 262 21.56 -11.03 -23.57
CA LYS A 262 22.48 -11.37 -24.65
C LYS A 262 23.77 -10.54 -24.59
N ASP A 263 23.65 -9.24 -24.34
CA ASP A 263 24.82 -8.35 -24.22
C ASP A 263 25.68 -8.73 -23.00
N ALA A 264 25.08 -9.14 -21.89
CA ALA A 264 25.82 -9.63 -20.72
C ALA A 264 26.55 -10.95 -20.99
N GLN A 265 25.92 -11.89 -21.71
CA GLN A 265 26.56 -13.13 -22.17
C GLN A 265 27.75 -12.83 -23.10
N ASN A 266 27.60 -11.89 -24.03
CA ASN A 266 28.68 -11.46 -24.92
C ASN A 266 29.86 -10.82 -24.17
N ARG A 267 29.61 -10.22 -23.00
CA ARG A 267 30.65 -9.73 -22.09
C ARG A 267 31.31 -10.84 -21.26
N GLY A 268 30.88 -12.08 -21.37
CA GLY A 268 31.40 -13.23 -20.61
C GLY A 268 30.73 -13.40 -19.23
N VAL A 269 29.65 -12.68 -18.93
CA VAL A 269 28.91 -12.84 -17.69
C VAL A 269 28.21 -14.20 -17.62
N LYS A 270 28.45 -14.96 -16.55
CA LYS A 270 27.81 -16.26 -16.30
C LYS A 270 26.39 -16.04 -15.82
N ILE A 271 25.39 -16.49 -16.58
CA ILE A 271 23.97 -16.33 -16.26
C ILE A 271 23.35 -17.68 -15.95
N ARG A 272 22.63 -17.76 -14.82
CA ARG A 272 21.84 -18.94 -14.44
C ARG A 272 20.41 -18.52 -14.12
N LEU A 273 19.46 -19.39 -14.43
CA LEU A 273 18.03 -19.12 -14.29
C LEU A 273 17.33 -20.28 -13.57
N ILE A 274 16.50 -19.93 -12.60
CA ILE A 274 15.49 -20.81 -12.00
C ILE A 274 14.12 -20.26 -12.35
N TYR A 275 13.18 -21.12 -12.77
CA TYR A 275 11.83 -20.74 -13.16
C TYR A 275 10.80 -21.81 -12.77
N ASP A 276 9.54 -21.39 -12.66
CA ASP A 276 8.40 -22.25 -12.30
C ASP A 276 7.85 -23.01 -13.52
N VAL A 277 7.35 -24.21 -13.27
CA VAL A 277 6.46 -24.93 -14.20
C VAL A 277 5.38 -25.69 -13.42
N ASN A 278 4.17 -25.72 -13.97
CA ASN A 278 3.09 -26.53 -13.39
C ASN A 278 3.27 -28.03 -13.74
N THR A 279 2.38 -28.89 -13.22
CA THR A 279 2.37 -30.33 -13.46
C THR A 279 2.28 -30.75 -14.93
N LYS A 280 1.82 -29.86 -15.81
CA LYS A 280 1.76 -30.05 -17.25
C LYS A 280 3.01 -29.49 -17.97
N ASN A 281 4.05 -29.12 -17.23
CA ASN A 281 5.24 -28.43 -17.74
C ASN A 281 4.93 -27.12 -18.50
N GLN A 282 3.95 -26.39 -18.05
CA GLN A 282 3.57 -25.07 -18.58
C GLN A 282 3.89 -24.00 -17.54
N ASN A 283 4.21 -22.80 -17.97
CA ASN A 283 4.29 -21.64 -17.12
C ASN A 283 3.09 -20.72 -17.40
N ILE A 284 2.66 -19.94 -16.40
CA ILE A 284 1.56 -18.98 -16.55
C ILE A 284 1.85 -17.91 -17.62
N TYR A 285 3.13 -17.58 -17.81
CA TYR A 285 3.56 -16.65 -18.86
C TYR A 285 4.07 -17.42 -20.08
N PRO A 286 3.40 -17.35 -21.24
CA PRO A 286 3.76 -18.13 -22.43
C PRO A 286 5.17 -17.87 -22.95
N ASP A 287 5.71 -16.65 -22.75
CA ASP A 287 7.04 -16.26 -23.21
C ASP A 287 8.19 -16.86 -22.35
N THR A 288 7.89 -17.53 -21.24
CA THR A 288 8.91 -18.06 -20.31
C THR A 288 9.88 -19.00 -21.00
N PHE A 289 9.39 -19.94 -21.79
CA PHE A 289 10.27 -20.90 -22.48
C PHE A 289 11.14 -20.26 -23.56
N LYS A 290 10.66 -19.21 -24.23
CA LYS A 290 11.47 -18.40 -25.13
C LYS A 290 12.62 -17.72 -24.38
N PHE A 291 12.37 -17.19 -23.18
CA PHE A 291 13.40 -16.59 -22.34
C PHE A 291 14.40 -17.64 -21.84
N VAL A 292 13.91 -18.81 -21.40
CA VAL A 292 14.73 -19.96 -21.00
C VAL A 292 15.69 -20.38 -22.12
N SER A 293 15.24 -20.39 -23.37
CA SER A 293 16.10 -20.75 -24.51
C SER A 293 17.28 -19.80 -24.76
N LEU A 294 17.24 -18.59 -24.18
CA LEU A 294 18.38 -17.65 -24.21
C LEU A 294 19.45 -17.98 -23.17
N ILE A 295 19.14 -18.83 -22.16
CA ILE A 295 19.99 -19.05 -20.99
C ILE A 295 20.24 -20.55 -20.84
N ALA A 296 21.43 -21.00 -21.29
CA ALA A 296 21.77 -22.43 -21.32
C ALA A 296 21.72 -23.08 -19.92
N ASN A 297 22.12 -22.34 -18.88
CA ASN A 297 22.13 -22.82 -17.50
C ASN A 297 20.81 -22.47 -16.79
N SER A 298 19.75 -23.23 -17.08
CA SER A 298 18.44 -23.03 -16.45
C SER A 298 17.93 -24.31 -15.77
N LYS A 299 17.17 -24.12 -14.70
CA LYS A 299 16.51 -25.17 -13.92
C LYS A 299 15.08 -24.78 -13.64
N SER A 300 14.20 -25.76 -13.54
CA SER A 300 12.82 -25.59 -13.07
C SER A 300 12.50 -26.63 -12.02
N ASP A 301 11.39 -26.46 -11.34
CA ASP A 301 10.81 -27.42 -10.40
C ASP A 301 10.07 -28.60 -11.09
N ARG A 302 10.35 -28.78 -12.38
CA ARG A 302 9.74 -29.82 -13.24
C ARG A 302 9.89 -31.22 -12.64
N GLY A 303 8.77 -31.95 -12.58
CA GLY A 303 8.75 -33.34 -12.18
C GLY A 303 8.76 -33.57 -10.66
N LEU A 304 8.74 -32.51 -9.87
CA LEU A 304 8.62 -32.62 -8.41
C LEU A 304 7.15 -32.91 -8.01
N LYS A 305 6.98 -33.78 -7.03
CA LYS A 305 5.70 -34.44 -6.73
C LYS A 305 4.63 -33.56 -6.08
N ASP A 306 4.97 -32.39 -5.54
CA ASP A 306 3.98 -31.52 -4.92
C ASP A 306 3.27 -30.71 -5.99
N SER A 307 2.17 -31.24 -6.51
CA SER A 307 1.40 -30.69 -7.63
C SER A 307 0.82 -29.29 -7.41
N ASN A 308 0.83 -28.80 -6.17
CA ASN A 308 0.28 -27.48 -5.81
C ASN A 308 1.34 -26.52 -5.26
N ALA A 309 2.60 -26.91 -5.24
CA ALA A 309 3.71 -26.04 -4.91
C ALA A 309 4.14 -25.21 -6.14
N THR A 310 4.70 -24.05 -5.91
CA THR A 310 5.11 -23.10 -6.95
C THR A 310 6.47 -22.53 -6.60
N MET A 311 7.39 -22.52 -7.56
CA MET A 311 8.62 -21.74 -7.42
C MET A 311 8.27 -20.25 -7.65
N HIS A 312 7.83 -19.59 -6.59
CA HIS A 312 7.26 -18.24 -6.64
C HIS A 312 8.25 -17.14 -6.22
N ASN A 313 9.53 -17.47 -6.08
CA ASN A 313 10.59 -16.48 -5.86
C ASN A 313 10.69 -15.47 -7.00
N LYS A 314 11.12 -14.26 -6.67
CA LYS A 314 11.43 -13.17 -7.61
C LYS A 314 12.66 -12.47 -7.07
N PHE A 315 13.82 -13.07 -7.30
CA PHE A 315 15.08 -12.43 -6.89
C PHE A 315 16.18 -12.59 -7.95
N TYR A 316 17.13 -11.67 -7.87
CA TYR A 316 18.30 -11.59 -8.72
C TYR A 316 19.52 -11.37 -7.85
N ILE A 317 20.64 -12.04 -8.17
CA ILE A 317 21.93 -11.85 -7.54
C ILE A 317 22.92 -11.44 -8.63
N PHE A 318 23.48 -10.25 -8.52
CA PHE A 318 24.44 -9.70 -9.47
C PHE A 318 25.83 -9.68 -8.84
N ASP A 319 26.80 -10.29 -9.51
CA ASP A 319 28.23 -10.34 -9.14
C ASP A 319 28.48 -10.80 -7.69
N ASN A 320 27.61 -11.66 -7.12
CA ASN A 320 27.60 -12.07 -5.71
C ASN A 320 27.65 -10.90 -4.72
N LYS A 321 27.08 -9.75 -5.08
CA LYS A 321 27.16 -8.53 -4.29
C LYS A 321 25.84 -7.79 -4.17
N ILE A 322 25.06 -7.70 -5.26
CA ILE A 322 23.80 -6.97 -5.26
C ILE A 322 22.66 -7.98 -5.35
N VAL A 323 21.68 -7.83 -4.48
CA VAL A 323 20.41 -8.58 -4.51
C VAL A 323 19.28 -7.64 -4.85
N ILE A 324 18.45 -8.02 -5.81
CA ILE A 324 17.15 -7.39 -6.06
C ILE A 324 16.08 -8.44 -5.78
N THR A 325 15.09 -8.09 -4.96
CA THR A 325 13.94 -8.95 -4.71
C THR A 325 12.70 -8.13 -4.39
N GLY A 326 11.53 -8.77 -4.31
CA GLY A 326 10.26 -8.13 -3.98
C GLY A 326 9.06 -8.83 -4.62
N SER A 327 8.03 -8.06 -4.91
CA SER A 327 6.76 -8.58 -5.42
C SER A 327 6.70 -8.69 -6.95
N ALA A 328 7.54 -7.95 -7.69
CA ALA A 328 7.45 -7.81 -9.14
C ALA A 328 7.91 -9.07 -9.90
N ASN A 329 7.05 -9.60 -10.76
CA ASN A 329 7.43 -10.63 -11.74
C ASN A 329 8.22 -10.00 -12.89
N LEU A 330 8.98 -10.80 -13.60
CA LEU A 330 9.61 -10.37 -14.85
C LEU A 330 8.59 -10.41 -16.01
N SER A 331 7.45 -9.77 -15.80
CA SER A 331 6.34 -9.69 -16.76
C SER A 331 6.19 -8.27 -17.32
N HIS A 332 5.66 -8.15 -18.54
CA HIS A 332 5.45 -6.83 -19.13
C HIS A 332 4.51 -5.95 -18.29
N THR A 333 3.53 -6.52 -17.58
CA THR A 333 2.62 -5.79 -16.69
C THR A 333 3.34 -5.20 -15.49
N ASP A 334 4.30 -5.93 -14.89
CA ASP A 334 5.08 -5.43 -13.76
C ASP A 334 6.22 -4.51 -14.22
N MET A 335 6.91 -4.89 -15.31
CA MET A 335 8.04 -4.12 -15.85
C MET A 335 7.62 -2.80 -16.48
N SER A 336 6.37 -2.66 -16.91
CA SER A 336 5.83 -1.37 -17.34
C SER A 336 5.37 -0.47 -16.20
N GLY A 337 5.24 -0.99 -14.95
CA GLY A 337 4.67 -0.26 -13.82
C GLY A 337 3.15 -0.22 -13.81
N PHE A 338 2.50 -1.11 -14.56
CA PHE A 338 1.05 -1.21 -14.61
C PHE A 338 0.45 -1.77 -13.31
N ASN A 339 1.08 -2.79 -12.72
CA ASN A 339 0.73 -3.33 -11.41
C ASN A 339 1.42 -2.55 -10.28
N SER A 340 0.78 -2.47 -9.11
CA SER A 340 1.42 -1.97 -7.90
C SER A 340 2.33 -3.03 -7.31
N ASN A 341 3.61 -2.75 -7.32
CA ASN A 341 4.67 -3.60 -6.80
C ASN A 341 5.65 -2.80 -5.95
N ASN A 342 6.49 -3.50 -5.21
CA ASN A 342 7.71 -2.97 -4.66
C ASN A 342 8.88 -3.95 -4.84
N ILE A 343 10.06 -3.41 -4.99
CA ILE A 343 11.31 -4.15 -4.91
C ILE A 343 12.25 -3.49 -3.91
N ILE A 344 13.13 -4.30 -3.37
CA ILE A 344 14.28 -3.88 -2.57
C ILE A 344 15.57 -4.27 -3.30
N VAL A 345 16.47 -3.31 -3.41
CA VAL A 345 17.84 -3.49 -3.95
C VAL A 345 18.80 -3.38 -2.78
N ILE A 346 19.63 -4.38 -2.59
CA ILE A 346 20.53 -4.49 -1.45
C ILE A 346 21.96 -4.69 -1.97
N ASN A 347 22.83 -3.72 -1.74
CA ASN A 347 24.25 -3.82 -2.08
C ASN A 347 25.03 -4.37 -0.88
N SER A 348 25.04 -5.70 -0.73
CA SER A 348 25.70 -6.40 0.39
C SER A 348 26.10 -7.81 -0.04
N ALA A 349 27.40 -8.10 0.07
CA ALA A 349 27.92 -9.44 -0.19
C ALA A 349 27.36 -10.48 0.79
N ASP A 350 27.12 -10.11 2.05
CA ASP A 350 26.54 -11.03 3.05
C ASP A 350 25.10 -11.42 2.69
N VAL A 351 24.28 -10.44 2.29
CA VAL A 351 22.92 -10.72 1.82
C VAL A 351 22.96 -11.54 0.52
N ALA A 352 23.86 -11.19 -0.40
CA ALA A 352 24.04 -11.98 -1.63
C ALA A 352 24.43 -13.43 -1.34
N LYS A 353 25.28 -13.67 -0.35
CA LYS A 353 25.63 -15.04 0.10
C LYS A 353 24.42 -15.80 0.64
N ILE A 354 23.53 -15.16 1.42
CA ILE A 354 22.29 -15.78 1.93
C ILE A 354 21.39 -16.19 0.75
N TYR A 355 21.12 -15.27 -0.19
CA TYR A 355 20.31 -15.56 -1.37
C TYR A 355 20.97 -16.59 -2.30
N LYS A 356 22.31 -16.61 -2.35
CA LYS A 356 23.06 -17.60 -3.12
C LYS A 356 22.86 -19.00 -2.58
N THR A 357 22.85 -19.17 -1.27
CA THR A 357 22.58 -20.47 -0.64
C THR A 357 21.18 -21.00 -1.01
N GLU A 358 20.17 -20.14 -0.98
CA GLU A 358 18.82 -20.48 -1.43
C GLU A 358 18.79 -20.84 -2.92
N PHE A 359 19.46 -20.05 -3.75
CA PHE A 359 19.56 -20.28 -5.18
C PHE A 359 20.22 -21.64 -5.46
N GLU A 360 21.35 -21.97 -4.79
CA GLU A 360 22.07 -23.23 -5.00
C GLU A 360 21.24 -24.46 -4.60
N GLN A 361 20.42 -24.38 -3.54
CA GLN A 361 19.51 -25.47 -3.21
C GLN A 361 18.59 -25.78 -4.41
N MET A 362 17.89 -24.77 -4.92
CA MET A 362 16.98 -24.95 -6.04
C MET A 362 17.71 -25.31 -7.35
N PHE A 363 18.88 -24.73 -7.61
CA PHE A 363 19.66 -25.03 -8.81
C PHE A 363 20.19 -26.47 -8.83
N ASN A 364 20.43 -27.05 -7.64
CA ASN A 364 20.79 -28.47 -7.46
C ASN A 364 19.56 -29.40 -7.39
N GLY A 365 18.34 -28.88 -7.62
CA GLY A 365 17.11 -29.66 -7.68
C GLY A 365 16.33 -29.79 -6.37
N ASN A 366 16.77 -29.12 -5.30
CA ASN A 366 16.05 -29.10 -4.02
C ASN A 366 15.07 -27.93 -4.01
N PHE A 367 13.83 -28.20 -4.38
CA PHE A 367 12.72 -27.22 -4.36
C PHE A 367 11.74 -27.55 -3.25
N HIS A 368 10.92 -26.58 -2.88
CA HIS A 368 9.77 -26.75 -1.99
C HIS A 368 10.18 -27.41 -0.65
N SER A 369 9.50 -28.47 -0.28
CA SER A 369 9.76 -29.22 0.96
C SER A 369 11.11 -29.97 0.99
N ALA A 370 11.80 -30.09 -0.14
CA ALA A 370 13.14 -30.70 -0.20
C ALA A 370 14.26 -29.73 0.23
N LYS A 371 13.97 -28.45 0.38
CA LYS A 371 14.92 -27.46 0.88
C LYS A 371 15.12 -27.61 2.40
N ILE A 372 16.31 -27.29 2.83
CA ILE A 372 16.67 -27.30 4.26
C ILE A 372 16.82 -25.87 4.78
N PRO A 373 16.47 -25.60 6.05
CA PRO A 373 16.70 -24.31 6.66
C PRO A 373 18.17 -23.90 6.61
N THR A 374 18.41 -22.62 6.35
CA THR A 374 19.78 -22.08 6.36
C THR A 374 20.03 -21.41 7.72
N ALA A 375 21.14 -21.75 8.37
CA ALA A 375 21.54 -21.07 9.59
C ALA A 375 21.95 -19.63 9.31
N ASN A 376 21.58 -18.70 10.20
CA ASN A 376 22.00 -17.28 10.15
C ASN A 376 21.58 -16.48 8.91
N ASN A 377 20.32 -16.49 8.57
CA ASN A 377 19.75 -15.61 7.52
C ASN A 377 19.57 -14.16 8.02
N LYS A 378 20.55 -13.62 8.74
CA LYS A 378 20.53 -12.26 9.27
C LYS A 378 21.74 -11.46 8.78
N ALA A 379 21.49 -10.29 8.19
CA ALA A 379 22.53 -9.35 7.75
C ALA A 379 21.96 -7.93 7.70
N ASN A 380 22.77 -6.92 8.06
CA ASN A 380 22.46 -5.50 7.87
C ASN A 380 21.08 -5.06 8.41
N ASN A 381 20.72 -5.40 9.64
CA ASN A 381 19.42 -5.15 10.26
C ASN A 381 18.22 -5.77 9.48
N MET A 382 18.50 -6.79 8.68
CA MET A 382 17.48 -7.58 7.99
C MET A 382 17.51 -9.02 8.51
N GLN A 383 16.32 -9.59 8.67
CA GLN A 383 16.11 -11.01 8.82
C GLN A 383 15.45 -11.53 7.56
N ILE A 384 16.03 -12.55 6.94
CA ILE A 384 15.57 -13.12 5.67
C ILE A 384 15.00 -14.51 5.95
N TYR A 385 13.86 -14.79 5.36
CA TYR A 385 13.17 -16.08 5.50
C TYR A 385 12.86 -16.62 4.11
N PHE A 386 13.10 -17.92 3.93
CA PHE A 386 12.73 -18.64 2.72
C PHE A 386 11.66 -19.69 3.04
N SER A 387 10.53 -19.62 2.40
CA SER A 387 9.51 -20.65 2.52
C SER A 387 9.81 -21.83 1.58
N PRO A 388 9.37 -23.06 1.95
CA PRO A 388 8.61 -23.39 3.15
C PRO A 388 9.49 -23.65 4.39
N GLN A 389 10.82 -23.79 4.23
CA GLN A 389 11.72 -24.28 5.28
C GLN A 389 11.78 -23.38 6.52
N ASP A 390 11.70 -22.06 6.36
CA ASP A 390 11.84 -21.11 7.48
C ASP A 390 10.49 -20.67 8.08
N LYS A 391 9.36 -21.19 7.59
CA LYS A 391 8.01 -20.88 8.09
C LYS A 391 7.78 -19.37 8.29
N SER A 392 7.90 -18.61 7.21
CA SER A 392 7.96 -17.13 7.20
C SER A 392 6.78 -16.46 7.91
N ILE A 393 5.56 -17.00 7.81
CA ILE A 393 4.41 -16.43 8.53
C ILE A 393 4.56 -16.63 10.04
N SER A 394 4.89 -17.85 10.48
CA SER A 394 5.01 -18.17 11.90
C SER A 394 6.18 -17.43 12.56
N ASN A 395 7.31 -17.33 11.88
CA ASN A 395 8.56 -16.82 12.46
C ASN A 395 8.81 -15.32 12.19
N ALA A 396 8.12 -14.72 11.22
CA ALA A 396 8.30 -13.31 10.88
C ALA A 396 7.01 -12.51 11.00
N VAL A 397 5.95 -12.90 10.27
CA VAL A 397 4.74 -12.07 10.11
C VAL A 397 3.97 -11.98 11.43
N LEU A 398 3.66 -13.13 12.05
CA LEU A 398 2.84 -13.17 13.28
C LEU A 398 3.50 -12.44 14.45
N PRO A 399 4.79 -12.65 14.80
CA PRO A 399 5.41 -11.93 15.90
C PRO A 399 5.39 -10.40 15.74
N ILE A 400 5.51 -9.88 14.51
CA ILE A 400 5.46 -8.45 14.25
C ILE A 400 4.05 -7.90 14.43
N ILE A 401 3.01 -8.60 13.95
CA ILE A 401 1.61 -8.21 14.14
C ILE A 401 1.24 -8.21 15.64
N GLU A 402 1.66 -9.24 16.37
CA GLU A 402 1.35 -9.40 17.80
C GLU A 402 1.98 -8.30 18.66
N ASN A 403 3.15 -7.81 18.28
CA ASN A 403 3.87 -6.75 19.00
C ASN A 403 3.61 -5.33 18.49
N ALA A 404 2.80 -5.17 17.43
CA ALA A 404 2.44 -3.86 16.89
C ALA A 404 1.66 -3.01 17.91
N LYS A 405 1.98 -1.70 17.98
CA LYS A 405 1.40 -0.76 18.95
C LYS A 405 0.61 0.38 18.31
N ASP A 406 1.13 0.93 17.21
CA ASP A 406 0.55 2.14 16.61
C ASP A 406 -0.23 1.82 15.34
N TYR A 407 0.39 1.16 14.36
CA TYR A 407 -0.29 0.86 13.11
C TYR A 407 0.28 -0.36 12.38
N ILE A 408 -0.56 -0.99 11.54
CA ILE A 408 -0.20 -2.02 10.57
C ILE A 408 -0.86 -1.68 9.23
N TYR A 409 -0.08 -1.38 8.20
CA TYR A 409 -0.56 -1.09 6.86
C TYR A 409 -0.08 -2.14 5.86
N ILE A 410 -1.02 -2.71 5.10
CA ILE A 410 -0.75 -3.88 4.24
C ILE A 410 -1.34 -3.67 2.84
N PRO A 411 -0.53 -3.30 1.84
CA PRO A 411 -0.90 -3.50 0.44
C PRO A 411 -0.63 -4.96 0.08
N ILE A 412 -1.67 -5.70 -0.32
CA ILE A 412 -1.58 -7.16 -0.46
C ILE A 412 -2.35 -7.70 -1.66
N PHE A 413 -1.71 -8.58 -2.41
CA PHE A 413 -2.34 -9.28 -3.51
C PHE A 413 -3.30 -10.37 -3.00
N VAL A 414 -2.82 -11.29 -2.15
CA VAL A 414 -3.63 -12.39 -1.60
C VAL A 414 -3.47 -12.48 -0.09
N ILE A 415 -4.59 -12.51 0.63
CA ILE A 415 -4.64 -12.80 2.07
C ILE A 415 -5.71 -13.87 2.35
N THR A 416 -5.24 -15.09 2.67
CA THR A 416 -6.08 -16.28 2.90
C THR A 416 -5.69 -17.07 4.16
N GLU A 417 -4.56 -16.74 4.79
CA GLU A 417 -4.06 -17.43 5.99
C GLU A 417 -4.83 -16.98 7.24
N ASN A 418 -5.52 -17.92 7.87
CA ASN A 418 -6.39 -17.63 9.03
C ASN A 418 -5.63 -17.02 10.21
N ARG A 419 -4.44 -17.53 10.53
CA ARG A 419 -3.63 -17.04 11.67
C ARG A 419 -3.25 -15.57 11.50
N VAL A 420 -2.92 -15.15 10.27
CA VAL A 420 -2.63 -13.73 9.96
C VAL A 420 -3.89 -12.89 10.14
N VAL A 421 -5.03 -13.38 9.66
CA VAL A 421 -6.32 -12.67 9.78
C VAL A 421 -6.71 -12.49 11.25
N GLU A 422 -6.60 -13.55 12.06
CA GLU A 422 -6.88 -13.51 13.51
C GLU A 422 -5.92 -12.55 14.23
N ALA A 423 -4.63 -12.60 13.92
CA ALA A 423 -3.65 -11.69 14.50
C ALA A 423 -3.93 -10.22 14.16
N LEU A 424 -4.36 -9.91 12.93
CA LEU A 424 -4.75 -8.56 12.51
C LEU A 424 -6.02 -8.09 13.23
N ILE A 425 -7.01 -8.97 13.40
CA ILE A 425 -8.22 -8.67 14.17
C ILE A 425 -7.86 -8.38 15.64
N ASN A 426 -7.04 -9.21 16.24
CA ASN A 426 -6.56 -9.02 17.61
C ASN A 426 -5.75 -7.71 17.76
N ALA A 427 -4.89 -7.39 16.79
CA ALA A 427 -4.18 -6.10 16.77
C ALA A 427 -5.17 -4.93 16.72
N LYS A 428 -6.20 -5.04 15.88
CA LYS A 428 -7.27 -4.05 15.80
C LYS A 428 -8.01 -3.89 17.13
N GLN A 429 -8.33 -4.98 17.82
CA GLN A 429 -8.96 -4.97 19.15
C GLN A 429 -8.06 -4.34 20.22
N ARG A 430 -6.74 -4.45 20.09
CA ARG A 430 -5.79 -3.74 20.96
C ARG A 430 -5.70 -2.24 20.67
N GLY A 431 -6.41 -1.72 19.68
CA GLY A 431 -6.41 -0.30 19.30
C GLY A 431 -5.39 0.07 18.21
N VAL A 432 -4.69 -0.89 17.62
CA VAL A 432 -3.76 -0.65 16.53
C VAL A 432 -4.51 -0.21 15.27
N ASP A 433 -4.02 0.82 14.55
CA ASP A 433 -4.60 1.26 13.27
C ASP A 433 -4.25 0.27 12.16
N VAL A 434 -5.07 -0.75 11.97
CA VAL A 434 -4.88 -1.77 10.93
C VAL A 434 -5.64 -1.37 9.67
N ARG A 435 -4.94 -1.27 8.52
CA ARG A 435 -5.53 -0.96 7.20
C ARG A 435 -4.94 -1.84 6.12
N LEU A 436 -5.79 -2.29 5.19
CA LEU A 436 -5.35 -3.07 4.04
C LEU A 436 -5.84 -2.46 2.73
N ILE A 437 -5.00 -2.55 1.68
CA ILE A 437 -5.43 -2.41 0.29
C ILE A 437 -5.30 -3.78 -0.36
N SER A 438 -6.38 -4.29 -0.92
CA SER A 438 -6.43 -5.61 -1.55
C SER A 438 -6.77 -5.51 -3.02
N ASP A 439 -6.30 -6.46 -3.77
CA ASP A 439 -6.56 -6.64 -5.20
C ASP A 439 -8.02 -7.03 -5.48
N ALA A 440 -8.60 -6.49 -6.56
CA ALA A 440 -10.01 -6.69 -6.91
C ALA A 440 -10.33 -8.14 -7.28
N LEU A 441 -9.48 -8.79 -8.07
CA LEU A 441 -9.66 -10.18 -8.49
C LEU A 441 -9.64 -11.12 -7.28
N ASN A 442 -8.64 -10.95 -6.41
CA ASN A 442 -8.49 -11.83 -5.25
C ASN A 442 -9.49 -11.55 -4.13
N ALA A 443 -9.96 -10.31 -4.01
CA ALA A 443 -10.96 -9.94 -3.00
C ALA A 443 -12.30 -10.67 -3.18
N SER A 444 -12.70 -10.97 -4.41
CA SER A 444 -13.92 -11.69 -4.77
C SER A 444 -13.79 -13.22 -4.69
N SER A 445 -12.57 -13.75 -4.56
CA SER A 445 -12.31 -15.19 -4.46
C SER A 445 -13.01 -15.82 -3.25
N LYS A 446 -13.51 -17.06 -3.41
CA LYS A 446 -14.09 -17.85 -2.32
C LYS A 446 -13.14 -18.10 -1.13
N TYR A 447 -11.85 -18.01 -1.35
CA TYR A 447 -10.82 -18.18 -0.31
C TYR A 447 -10.46 -16.87 0.39
N SER A 448 -10.92 -15.74 -0.14
CA SER A 448 -10.63 -14.40 0.38
C SER A 448 -11.09 -14.24 1.83
N LYS A 449 -10.25 -13.61 2.65
CA LYS A 449 -10.56 -13.27 4.05
C LYS A 449 -10.99 -11.81 4.23
N ILE A 450 -11.14 -11.06 3.15
CA ILE A 450 -11.52 -9.63 3.20
C ILE A 450 -12.85 -9.43 3.94
N ARG A 451 -13.82 -10.30 3.67
CA ARG A 451 -15.11 -10.23 4.38
C ARG A 451 -14.94 -10.42 5.89
N VAL A 452 -14.13 -11.39 6.32
CA VAL A 452 -13.86 -11.67 7.74
C VAL A 452 -13.18 -10.47 8.39
N LEU A 453 -12.15 -9.90 7.76
CA LEU A 453 -11.47 -8.70 8.25
C LEU A 453 -12.46 -7.54 8.43
N ARG A 454 -13.24 -7.23 7.39
CA ARG A 454 -14.22 -6.13 7.41
C ARG A 454 -15.32 -6.31 8.47
N THR A 455 -15.82 -7.54 8.66
CA THR A 455 -16.85 -7.82 9.68
C THR A 455 -16.32 -7.70 11.11
N ASN A 456 -14.99 -7.80 11.29
CA ASN A 456 -14.33 -7.60 12.58
C ASN A 456 -13.68 -6.21 12.70
N GLY A 457 -14.14 -5.24 11.91
CA GLY A 457 -13.76 -3.83 12.06
C GLY A 457 -12.40 -3.45 11.47
N VAL A 458 -11.74 -4.34 10.71
CA VAL A 458 -10.50 -4.01 10.00
C VAL A 458 -10.85 -3.37 8.66
N PRO A 459 -10.51 -2.08 8.43
CA PRO A 459 -10.74 -1.42 7.15
C PRO A 459 -9.92 -2.05 6.03
N VAL A 460 -10.60 -2.51 4.99
CA VAL A 460 -9.96 -3.02 3.78
C VAL A 460 -10.55 -2.31 2.57
N LYS A 461 -9.74 -1.50 1.88
CA LYS A 461 -10.08 -0.98 0.57
C LYS A 461 -9.71 -2.00 -0.50
N ILE A 462 -10.60 -2.20 -1.45
CA ILE A 462 -10.30 -2.97 -2.66
C ILE A 462 -9.98 -1.95 -3.74
N GLU A 463 -8.81 -2.11 -4.38
CA GLU A 463 -8.45 -1.25 -5.48
C GLU A 463 -9.44 -1.41 -6.65
N ASN A 464 -9.56 -0.37 -7.49
CA ASN A 464 -10.46 -0.33 -8.63
C ASN A 464 -9.78 0.26 -9.86
N TYR A 465 -8.61 -0.26 -10.16
CA TYR A 465 -7.79 0.10 -11.32
C TYR A 465 -7.57 -1.11 -12.23
N ALA A 466 -7.14 -0.86 -13.45
CA ALA A 466 -6.79 -1.91 -14.42
C ALA A 466 -5.60 -2.76 -13.95
N GLY A 467 -4.58 -2.12 -13.38
CA GLY A 467 -3.43 -2.81 -12.78
C GLY A 467 -3.77 -3.44 -11.43
N LYS A 468 -3.07 -4.51 -11.08
CA LYS A 468 -3.29 -5.28 -9.85
C LYS A 468 -2.55 -4.67 -8.65
N MET A 469 -3.15 -4.74 -7.47
CA MET A 469 -2.43 -4.59 -6.20
C MET A 469 -1.57 -5.83 -5.98
N HIS A 470 -0.39 -5.86 -6.59
CA HIS A 470 0.46 -7.05 -6.58
C HIS A 470 1.54 -7.05 -5.47
N SER A 471 1.61 -6.01 -4.66
CA SER A 471 2.50 -5.95 -3.49
C SER A 471 2.21 -7.07 -2.47
N LYS A 472 3.22 -7.46 -1.70
CA LYS A 472 3.16 -8.36 -0.56
C LYS A 472 3.98 -7.74 0.56
N THR A 473 3.45 -6.63 1.08
CA THR A 473 4.18 -5.76 2.01
C THR A 473 3.38 -5.55 3.28
N MET A 474 4.06 -5.48 4.41
CA MET A 474 3.49 -5.03 5.67
C MET A 474 4.41 -3.98 6.29
N ILE A 475 3.83 -2.87 6.73
CA ILE A 475 4.55 -1.74 7.34
C ILE A 475 4.01 -1.56 8.76
N VAL A 476 4.89 -1.52 9.76
CA VAL A 476 4.49 -1.51 11.16
C VAL A 476 5.27 -0.47 11.95
N ASP A 477 4.54 0.42 12.63
CA ASP A 477 5.00 1.31 13.71
C ASP A 477 6.19 2.22 13.35
N ASP A 478 6.34 2.66 12.09
CA ASP A 478 7.54 3.35 11.58
C ASP A 478 8.85 2.62 11.91
N LYS A 479 8.79 1.32 12.10
CA LYS A 479 9.92 0.50 12.53
C LYS A 479 10.21 -0.65 11.57
N TYR A 480 9.21 -1.45 11.27
CA TYR A 480 9.38 -2.67 10.47
C TYR A 480 8.74 -2.55 9.10
N SER A 481 9.42 -3.11 8.11
CA SER A 481 8.87 -3.37 6.78
C SER A 481 9.08 -4.84 6.43
N ILE A 482 8.01 -5.53 6.07
CA ILE A 482 8.07 -6.87 5.47
C ILE A 482 7.92 -6.70 3.97
N ILE A 483 8.88 -7.22 3.20
CA ILE A 483 8.95 -7.14 1.74
C ILE A 483 9.32 -8.51 1.19
N GLY A 484 8.71 -8.95 0.11
CA GLY A 484 9.09 -10.21 -0.52
C GLY A 484 8.11 -10.68 -1.59
N SER A 485 8.22 -11.94 -1.94
CA SER A 485 7.37 -12.60 -2.94
C SER A 485 6.12 -13.24 -2.33
N MET A 486 6.14 -13.50 -1.01
CA MET A 486 5.17 -14.36 -0.32
C MET A 486 3.80 -13.69 -0.15
N ASN A 487 2.77 -14.29 -0.70
CA ASN A 487 1.38 -13.99 -0.35
C ASN A 487 1.08 -14.50 1.08
N PHE A 488 0.21 -13.80 1.81
CA PHE A 488 -0.20 -14.24 3.14
C PHE A 488 -1.22 -15.39 3.06
N SER A 489 -0.70 -16.54 2.64
CA SER A 489 -1.48 -17.76 2.41
C SER A 489 -0.78 -18.99 3.01
N LYS A 490 -1.57 -20.05 3.27
CA LYS A 490 -1.01 -21.32 3.74
C LYS A 490 0.02 -21.88 2.76
N SER A 491 -0.25 -21.84 1.44
CA SER A 491 0.69 -22.31 0.43
C SER A 491 1.98 -21.47 0.40
N GLY A 492 1.88 -20.16 0.59
CA GLY A 492 3.04 -19.25 0.67
C GLY A 492 3.97 -19.60 1.82
N GLU A 493 3.45 -20.09 2.96
CA GLU A 493 4.30 -20.52 4.08
C GLU A 493 4.79 -21.95 3.97
N THR A 494 3.94 -22.89 3.47
CA THR A 494 4.18 -24.32 3.71
C THR A 494 4.53 -25.12 2.45
N LYS A 495 4.42 -24.51 1.26
CA LYS A 495 4.58 -25.23 0.00
C LYS A 495 5.47 -24.53 -1.00
N ASN A 496 5.22 -23.25 -1.25
CA ASN A 496 5.89 -22.50 -2.30
C ASN A 496 7.31 -22.14 -1.94
N ASP A 497 8.17 -22.01 -2.94
CA ASP A 497 9.47 -21.36 -2.80
C ASP A 497 9.26 -19.84 -2.82
N GLU A 498 9.39 -19.21 -1.66
CA GLU A 498 9.17 -17.78 -1.47
C GLU A 498 10.33 -17.17 -0.69
N ASN A 499 10.49 -15.87 -0.77
CA ASN A 499 11.35 -15.13 0.14
C ASN A 499 10.59 -13.99 0.84
N THR A 500 10.99 -13.72 2.06
CA THR A 500 10.42 -12.68 2.92
C THR A 500 11.56 -12.00 3.68
N ILE A 501 11.69 -10.69 3.53
CA ILE A 501 12.63 -9.86 4.28
C ILE A 501 11.85 -9.11 5.35
N VAL A 502 12.32 -9.22 6.60
CA VAL A 502 11.96 -8.30 7.68
C VAL A 502 13.09 -7.29 7.80
N LEU A 503 12.79 -6.05 7.54
CA LEU A 503 13.72 -4.94 7.61
C LEU A 503 13.35 -4.02 8.78
N GLU A 504 14.25 -3.82 9.72
CA GLU A 504 14.13 -2.83 10.78
C GLU A 504 14.82 -1.53 10.37
N ASN A 505 14.04 -0.59 9.79
CA ASN A 505 14.53 0.70 9.33
C ASN A 505 13.39 1.72 9.28
N ALA A 506 13.47 2.74 10.14
CA ALA A 506 12.41 3.73 10.29
C ALA A 506 12.17 4.56 9.02
N GLU A 507 13.23 4.97 8.32
CA GLU A 507 13.10 5.81 7.12
C GLU A 507 12.45 5.05 5.96
N ILE A 508 12.80 3.77 5.80
CA ILE A 508 12.17 2.91 4.79
C ILE A 508 10.70 2.64 5.15
N ALA A 509 10.42 2.38 6.43
CA ALA A 509 9.05 2.18 6.90
C ALA A 509 8.19 3.44 6.66
N LYS A 510 8.70 4.64 6.97
CA LYS A 510 8.04 5.92 6.67
C LYS A 510 7.81 6.14 5.17
N TYR A 511 8.81 5.83 4.33
CA TYR A 511 8.65 5.94 2.88
C TYR A 511 7.53 5.04 2.35
N LEU A 512 7.51 3.77 2.75
CA LEU A 512 6.48 2.80 2.34
C LEU A 512 5.10 3.16 2.93
N LYS A 513 5.05 3.69 4.17
CA LYS A 513 3.82 4.20 4.76
C LYS A 513 3.22 5.35 3.93
N ARG A 514 4.04 6.33 3.52
CA ARG A 514 3.58 7.43 2.65
C ARG A 514 3.02 6.91 1.33
N PHE A 515 3.67 5.92 0.73
CA PHE A 515 3.20 5.29 -0.50
C PHE A 515 1.86 4.56 -0.28
N PHE A 516 1.73 3.80 0.80
CA PHE A 516 0.47 3.15 1.16
C PHE A 516 -0.67 4.15 1.34
N LEU A 517 -0.43 5.22 2.12
CA LEU A 517 -1.44 6.24 2.38
C LEU A 517 -1.84 7.00 1.11
N TYR A 518 -0.89 7.27 0.23
CA TYR A 518 -1.17 7.86 -1.07
C TYR A 518 -2.11 6.98 -1.90
N GLN A 519 -1.86 5.67 -2.00
CA GLN A 519 -2.74 4.75 -2.70
C GLN A 519 -4.09 4.60 -1.99
N TRP A 520 -4.08 4.55 -0.67
CA TRP A 520 -5.29 4.50 0.15
C TRP A 520 -6.25 5.66 -0.16
N ASP A 521 -5.73 6.85 -0.32
CA ASP A 521 -6.54 8.04 -0.60
C ASP A 521 -7.09 8.09 -2.02
N ARG A 522 -6.38 7.51 -2.96
CA ARG A 522 -6.80 7.46 -4.36
C ARG A 522 -7.88 6.41 -4.61
N ILE A 523 -7.96 5.39 -3.77
CA ILE A 523 -9.02 4.39 -3.85
C ILE A 523 -10.26 4.94 -3.12
N PRO A 524 -11.40 5.08 -3.81
CA PRO A 524 -12.63 5.63 -3.23
C PRO A 524 -13.13 4.85 -2.01
N ASP A 525 -13.65 5.56 -1.00
CA ASP A 525 -14.16 4.97 0.24
C ASP A 525 -15.34 4.00 0.04
N LYS A 526 -16.05 4.09 -1.08
CA LYS A 526 -17.09 3.10 -1.41
C LYS A 526 -16.53 1.66 -1.45
N TRP A 527 -15.24 1.52 -1.72
CA TRP A 527 -14.54 0.24 -1.78
C TRP A 527 -14.06 -0.30 -0.42
N LEU A 528 -14.37 0.39 0.68
CA LEU A 528 -14.33 -0.17 2.03
C LEU A 528 -15.42 -1.23 2.26
N THR A 529 -16.50 -1.17 1.51
CA THR A 529 -17.64 -2.08 1.65
C THR A 529 -18.02 -2.78 0.35
N GLY A 530 -17.71 -2.16 -0.80
CA GLY A 530 -17.96 -2.70 -2.13
C GLY A 530 -16.85 -3.64 -2.59
N TYR A 531 -17.16 -4.34 -3.69
CA TYR A 531 -16.22 -5.18 -4.44
C TYR A 531 -16.29 -4.70 -5.90
N PRO A 532 -15.29 -3.96 -6.41
CA PRO A 532 -15.21 -3.65 -7.83
C PRO A 532 -14.94 -4.95 -8.60
N ARG A 533 -15.43 -5.05 -9.82
CA ARG A 533 -15.00 -6.11 -10.73
C ARG A 533 -13.57 -5.80 -11.17
N ALA A 534 -12.72 -6.83 -11.28
CA ALA A 534 -11.36 -6.65 -11.78
C ALA A 534 -11.39 -6.15 -13.24
N GLU A 535 -12.27 -6.74 -14.08
CA GLU A 535 -12.64 -6.21 -15.37
C GLU A 535 -14.07 -5.68 -15.34
N GLY A 536 -14.23 -4.38 -15.57
CA GLY A 536 -15.53 -3.74 -15.53
C GLY A 536 -15.47 -2.22 -15.44
N TRP A 537 -16.60 -1.58 -15.73
CA TRP A 537 -16.73 -0.13 -15.74
C TRP A 537 -16.40 0.57 -14.40
N GLU A 538 -16.36 -0.18 -13.30
CA GLU A 538 -16.00 0.34 -11.97
C GLU A 538 -14.49 0.42 -11.77
N SER A 539 -13.71 -0.35 -12.53
CA SER A 539 -12.26 -0.38 -12.48
C SER A 539 -11.67 0.50 -13.57
N VAL A 540 -10.87 1.48 -13.15
CA VAL A 540 -10.36 2.54 -14.01
C VAL A 540 -9.38 1.96 -15.03
N GLY A 541 -9.77 1.99 -16.30
CA GLY A 541 -8.94 1.57 -17.44
C GLY A 541 -9.11 0.10 -17.85
N SER A 542 -9.68 -0.77 -17.00
CA SER A 542 -9.76 -2.22 -17.26
C SER A 542 -10.53 -2.61 -18.53
N CYS A 543 -11.46 -1.77 -18.99
CA CYS A 543 -12.21 -2.02 -20.23
C CYS A 543 -11.53 -1.49 -21.50
N SER A 544 -10.22 -1.21 -21.47
CA SER A 544 -9.49 -0.64 -22.62
C SER A 544 -7.97 -0.83 -22.53
N ASP A 545 -7.50 -1.76 -21.72
CA ASP A 545 -6.07 -1.99 -21.48
C ASP A 545 -5.48 -3.15 -22.30
N GLY A 546 -6.33 -3.98 -22.90
CA GLY A 546 -5.95 -5.14 -23.70
C GLY A 546 -5.59 -6.36 -22.84
N ILE A 547 -6.00 -6.38 -21.56
CA ILE A 547 -5.77 -7.47 -20.62
C ILE A 547 -7.12 -8.08 -20.19
N ASP A 548 -7.21 -9.39 -20.16
CA ASP A 548 -8.25 -10.12 -19.43
C ASP A 548 -7.92 -10.03 -17.93
N ASN A 549 -8.53 -9.03 -17.23
CA ASN A 549 -8.14 -8.69 -15.87
C ASN A 549 -8.71 -9.67 -14.83
N ASP A 550 -9.81 -10.38 -15.15
CA ASP A 550 -10.46 -11.33 -14.24
C ASP A 550 -10.33 -12.80 -14.70
N TYR A 551 -9.66 -13.03 -15.85
CA TYR A 551 -9.35 -14.34 -16.41
C TYR A 551 -10.58 -15.19 -16.76
N ASP A 552 -11.66 -14.55 -17.23
CA ASP A 552 -12.86 -15.23 -17.69
C ASP A 552 -12.80 -15.63 -19.20
N GLY A 553 -11.76 -15.18 -19.91
CA GLY A 553 -11.52 -15.43 -21.32
C GLY A 553 -12.05 -14.33 -22.24
N SER A 554 -12.65 -13.29 -21.70
CA SER A 554 -13.11 -12.09 -22.41
C SER A 554 -12.17 -10.93 -22.12
N THR A 555 -12.07 -9.94 -23.01
CA THR A 555 -11.15 -8.81 -22.83
C THR A 555 -11.83 -7.51 -23.25
N ASP A 556 -11.69 -6.46 -22.43
CA ASP A 556 -12.16 -5.10 -22.74
C ASP A 556 -13.66 -5.06 -23.09
N ALA A 557 -13.98 -4.54 -24.29
CA ALA A 557 -15.35 -4.43 -24.78
C ALA A 557 -16.08 -5.76 -25.00
N LYS A 558 -15.38 -6.90 -24.93
CA LYS A 558 -16.00 -8.23 -25.03
C LYS A 558 -16.41 -8.76 -23.66
N ASP A 559 -15.87 -8.20 -22.57
CA ASP A 559 -16.21 -8.59 -21.22
C ASP A 559 -17.57 -8.04 -20.79
N SER A 560 -18.36 -8.88 -20.14
CA SER A 560 -19.71 -8.53 -19.66
C SER A 560 -19.70 -7.46 -18.57
N GLY A 561 -18.64 -7.37 -17.77
CA GLY A 561 -18.41 -6.36 -16.74
C GLY A 561 -18.23 -4.96 -17.32
N CYS A 562 -17.77 -4.88 -18.56
CA CYS A 562 -17.59 -3.62 -19.29
C CYS A 562 -18.88 -3.08 -19.91
N HIS A 563 -19.92 -3.90 -20.04
CA HIS A 563 -21.22 -3.51 -20.62
C HIS A 563 -22.23 -3.02 -19.55
N SER A 564 -22.08 -3.39 -18.30
CA SER A 564 -23.02 -3.02 -17.22
C SER A 564 -22.68 -1.65 -16.62
N ARG A 565 -23.62 -0.73 -16.65
CA ARG A 565 -23.59 0.55 -15.93
C ARG A 565 -24.44 0.51 -14.66
#